data_279e36e1769c400b27d4fd4d16d982c0
#
_entry.id   279e36e1769c400b27d4fd4d16d982c0
#
_cell.length_a   1.000
_cell.length_b   1.000
_cell.length_c   1.000
_cell.angle_alpha   90.00
_cell.angle_beta   90.00
_cell.angle_gamma   90.00
#
_symmetry.space_group_name_H-M   'P 1'
#
loop_
_entity.id
_entity.type
_entity.pdbx_description
1 polymer ?
#
loop_
_entity_poly.entity_id
_entity_poly.type
_entity_poly.pdbx_seq_one_letter_code
_entity_poly.pdbx_strand_id
1 'polypeptide(L)'
;MYSFCFKISSVCLIYVLKFDAGGKSLPHEHLGFEEFFVLDGNIKDADNSVYVPGDFVTLKQGSKHFSVSDRGCILLVFMRGKNRPLE
;
A
#
# COMPACT_ATOMS: atom_id res chain seq x y z
N MET A 1 5.65 -1.73 11.39
CA MET A 1 5.58 -1.87 9.92
C MET A 1 6.99 -1.81 9.35
N TYR A 2 7.32 -2.67 8.42
CA TYR A 2 8.62 -2.63 7.73
C TYR A 2 8.44 -2.98 6.26
N SER A 3 9.44 -2.67 5.44
CA SER A 3 9.42 -2.97 4.01
C SER A 3 10.79 -3.40 3.51
N PHE A 4 10.78 -4.28 2.50
CA PHE A 4 11.92 -4.56 1.65
C PHE A 4 11.69 -3.88 0.31
N CYS A 5 12.67 -3.11 -0.15
CA CYS A 5 12.52 -2.31 -1.35
C CYS A 5 13.48 -2.79 -2.45
N PHE A 6 12.93 -3.02 -3.64
CA PHE A 6 13.69 -3.28 -4.86
C PHE A 6 13.49 -2.10 -5.79
N LYS A 7 14.55 -1.34 -6.02
CA LYS A 7 14.47 -0.18 -6.90
C LYS A 7 14.73 -0.62 -8.34
N ILE A 8 13.73 -0.47 -9.21
CA ILE A 8 13.85 -0.81 -10.63
C ILE A 8 14.38 0.38 -11.41
N SER A 9 13.95 1.59 -11.05
CA SER A 9 14.40 2.83 -11.68
C SER A 9 14.20 3.97 -10.69
N SER A 10 14.57 5.20 -11.10
CA SER A 10 14.37 6.38 -10.25
C SER A 10 12.90 6.69 -9.99
N VAL A 11 11.97 6.12 -10.77
CA VAL A 11 10.54 6.42 -10.69
C VAL A 11 9.67 5.18 -10.47
N CYS A 12 10.26 4.00 -10.37
CA CYS A 12 9.51 2.76 -10.22
C CYS A 12 10.14 1.90 -9.12
N LEU A 13 9.34 1.55 -8.13
CA LEU A 13 9.75 0.74 -6.98
C LEU A 13 8.87 -0.49 -6.87
N ILE A 14 9.49 -1.61 -6.50
CA ILE A 14 8.79 -2.81 -6.05
C ILE A 14 9.27 -3.08 -4.64
N TYR A 15 8.34 -3.28 -3.70
CA TYR A 15 8.72 -3.60 -2.34
C TYR A 15 7.68 -4.47 -1.66
N VAL A 16 8.11 -5.19 -0.63
CA VAL A 16 7.24 -5.94 0.25
C VAL A 16 7.00 -5.11 1.50
N LEU A 17 5.75 -4.89 1.83
CA LEU A 17 5.34 -4.08 2.96
C LEU A 17 4.60 -4.97 3.96
N LYS A 18 5.04 -4.95 5.21
CA LYS A 18 4.37 -5.67 6.28
C LYS A 18 3.73 -4.70 7.25
N PHE A 19 2.44 -4.92 7.52
CA PHE A 19 1.71 -4.25 8.60
C PHE A 19 1.65 -5.19 9.78
N ASP A 20 2.01 -4.69 10.95
CA ASP A 20 1.73 -5.41 12.20
C ASP A 20 0.24 -5.30 12.53
N ALA A 21 -0.25 -6.19 13.40
CA ALA A 21 -1.65 -6.16 13.83
C ALA A 21 -1.99 -4.77 14.41
N GLY A 22 -3.06 -4.17 13.92
CA GLY A 22 -3.47 -2.82 14.27
C GLY A 22 -2.67 -1.73 13.56
N GLY A 23 -1.76 -2.10 12.67
CA GLY A 23 -0.96 -1.14 11.92
C GLY A 23 -1.79 -0.34 10.93
N LYS A 24 -1.36 0.89 10.69
CA LYS A 24 -2.03 1.77 9.72
C LYS A 24 -1.01 2.66 9.02
N SER A 25 -1.33 3.03 7.79
CA SER A 25 -0.58 4.05 7.08
C SER A 25 -1.13 5.43 7.40
N LEU A 26 -0.27 6.44 7.31
CA LEU A 26 -0.73 7.83 7.41
C LEU A 26 -1.47 8.21 6.12
N PRO A 27 -2.44 9.15 6.21
CA PRO A 27 -3.11 9.65 5.01
C PRO A 27 -2.10 10.22 4.02
N HIS A 28 -2.23 9.86 2.76
CA HIS A 28 -1.32 10.32 1.71
C HIS A 28 -2.03 10.38 0.36
N GLU A 29 -1.43 11.11 -0.57
CA GLU A 29 -1.87 11.21 -1.95
C GLU A 29 -0.85 10.55 -2.84
N HIS A 30 -1.31 9.76 -3.82
CA HIS A 30 -0.45 9.10 -4.79
C HIS A 30 -0.10 10.09 -5.92
N LEU A 31 1.19 10.36 -6.10
CA LEU A 31 1.68 11.19 -7.18
C LEU A 31 1.87 10.41 -8.47
N GLY A 32 1.75 9.09 -8.41
CA GLY A 32 1.76 8.19 -9.55
C GLY A 32 0.81 7.02 -9.29
N PHE A 33 0.81 6.04 -10.17
CA PHE A 33 0.06 4.82 -9.95
C PHE A 33 0.72 3.98 -8.87
N GLU A 34 -0.09 3.37 -8.01
CA GLU A 34 0.36 2.36 -7.06
C GLU A 34 -0.54 1.14 -7.21
N GLU A 35 0.08 -0.03 -7.22
CA GLU A 35 -0.64 -1.29 -7.26
C GLU A 35 -0.11 -2.17 -6.15
N PHE A 36 -0.98 -2.97 -5.53
CA PHE A 36 -0.50 -3.93 -4.55
C PHE A 36 -1.26 -5.25 -4.68
N PHE A 37 -0.58 -6.31 -4.29
CA PHE A 37 -1.11 -7.65 -4.22
C PHE A 37 -1.05 -8.10 -2.77
N VAL A 38 -2.16 -8.59 -2.23
CA VAL A 38 -2.21 -9.08 -0.85
C VAL A 38 -1.66 -10.49 -0.81
N LEU A 39 -0.54 -10.68 -0.09
CA LEU A 39 0.10 -11.97 0.06
C LEU A 39 -0.43 -12.72 1.28
N ASP A 40 -0.73 -11.99 2.36
CA ASP A 40 -1.17 -12.60 3.61
C ASP A 40 -1.92 -11.54 4.43
N GLY A 41 -2.85 -12.01 5.28
CA GLY A 41 -3.63 -11.13 6.14
C GLY A 41 -4.72 -10.38 5.40
N ASN A 42 -5.11 -9.22 5.91
CA ASN A 42 -6.08 -8.35 5.24
C ASN A 42 -5.74 -6.89 5.48
N ILE A 43 -6.25 -6.04 4.60
CA ILE A 43 -6.07 -4.60 4.72
C ILE A 43 -7.38 -3.90 4.36
N LYS A 44 -7.73 -2.87 5.13
CA LYS A 44 -8.93 -2.08 4.93
C LYS A 44 -8.54 -0.65 4.54
N ASP A 45 -9.15 -0.15 3.48
CA ASP A 45 -8.95 1.21 3.02
C ASP A 45 -9.92 2.18 3.72
N ALA A 46 -9.71 3.47 3.52
CA ALA A 46 -10.51 4.53 4.13
C ALA A 46 -11.99 4.46 3.77
N ASP A 47 -12.33 3.90 2.62
CA ASP A 47 -13.71 3.70 2.17
C ASP A 47 -14.35 2.42 2.72
N ASN A 48 -13.69 1.74 3.65
CA ASN A 48 -14.09 0.46 4.23
C ASN A 48 -13.99 -0.76 3.30
N SER A 49 -13.41 -0.61 2.13
CA SER A 49 -13.08 -1.75 1.27
C SER A 49 -12.05 -2.64 1.97
N VAL A 50 -12.30 -3.95 2.01
CA VAL A 50 -11.39 -4.92 2.63
C VAL A 50 -10.79 -5.79 1.55
N TYR A 51 -9.48 -5.90 1.56
CA TYR A 51 -8.74 -6.72 0.60
C TYR A 51 -8.10 -7.90 1.33
N VAL A 52 -8.17 -9.06 0.70
CA VAL A 52 -7.72 -10.35 1.26
C VAL A 52 -6.68 -10.99 0.34
N PRO A 53 -5.97 -12.03 0.81
CA PRO A 53 -4.95 -12.68 -0.02
C PRO A 53 -5.46 -13.06 -1.39
N GLY A 54 -4.68 -12.73 -2.42
CA GLY A 54 -5.04 -12.92 -3.82
C GLY A 54 -5.66 -11.71 -4.49
N ASP A 55 -6.06 -10.69 -3.74
CA ASP A 55 -6.59 -9.46 -4.32
C ASP A 55 -5.44 -8.61 -4.87
N PHE A 56 -5.68 -8.04 -6.06
CA PHE A 56 -4.79 -7.10 -6.71
C PHE A 56 -5.52 -5.77 -6.84
N VAL A 57 -4.91 -4.71 -6.32
CA VAL A 57 -5.56 -3.41 -6.20
C VAL A 57 -4.75 -2.36 -6.93
N THR A 58 -5.42 -1.53 -7.74
CA THR A 58 -4.81 -0.40 -8.43
C THR A 58 -5.29 0.90 -7.79
N LEU A 59 -4.36 1.74 -7.40
CA LEU A 59 -4.63 3.06 -6.84
C LEU A 59 -4.14 4.11 -7.83
N LYS A 60 -5.06 4.91 -8.34
CA LYS A 60 -4.77 5.86 -9.42
C LYS A 60 -3.96 7.04 -8.93
N GLN A 61 -3.24 7.66 -9.87
CA GLN A 61 -2.59 8.94 -9.62
C GLN A 61 -3.60 9.97 -9.13
N GLY A 62 -3.23 10.73 -8.10
CA GLY A 62 -4.10 11.72 -7.48
C GLY A 62 -5.04 11.17 -6.43
N SER A 63 -5.13 9.85 -6.26
CA SER A 63 -5.95 9.26 -5.21
C SER A 63 -5.37 9.54 -3.83
N LYS A 64 -6.25 9.70 -2.85
CA LYS A 64 -5.89 9.98 -1.46
C LYS A 64 -6.49 8.90 -0.60
N HIS A 65 -5.70 8.32 0.28
CA HIS A 65 -6.21 7.29 1.16
C HIS A 65 -5.32 7.05 2.38
N PHE A 66 -5.82 6.24 3.29
CA PHE A 66 -5.02 5.58 4.31
C PHE A 66 -5.56 4.15 4.48
N SER A 67 -4.73 3.28 5.02
CA SER A 67 -5.07 1.87 5.15
C SER A 67 -4.82 1.39 6.57
N VAL A 68 -5.62 0.44 7.01
CA VAL A 68 -5.53 -0.18 8.34
C VAL A 68 -5.56 -1.69 8.18
N SER A 69 -4.72 -2.38 8.93
CA SER A 69 -4.76 -3.83 9.00
C SER A 69 -5.00 -4.26 10.45
N ASP A 70 -6.18 -4.81 10.74
CA ASP A 70 -6.53 -5.21 12.10
C ASP A 70 -5.67 -6.37 12.60
N ARG A 71 -5.39 -7.33 11.73
CA ARG A 71 -4.64 -8.55 12.08
C ARG A 71 -3.23 -8.57 11.54
N GLY A 72 -2.83 -7.52 10.85
CA GLY A 72 -1.58 -7.49 10.11
C GLY A 72 -1.76 -8.03 8.70
N CYS A 73 -0.84 -7.67 7.82
CA CYS A 73 -0.84 -8.17 6.45
C CYS A 73 0.54 -8.05 5.83
N ILE A 74 0.71 -8.74 4.71
CA ILE A 74 1.90 -8.64 3.88
C ILE A 74 1.44 -8.31 2.47
N LEU A 75 1.97 -7.22 1.91
CA LEU A 75 1.62 -6.73 0.59
C LEU A 75 2.86 -6.73 -0.30
N LEU A 76 2.67 -7.07 -1.57
CA LEU A 76 3.66 -6.80 -2.61
C LEU A 76 3.21 -5.54 -3.34
N VAL A 77 4.03 -4.49 -3.30
CA VAL A 77 3.64 -3.18 -3.79
C VAL A 77 4.49 -2.80 -4.99
N PHE A 78 3.81 -2.27 -6.02
CA PHE A 78 4.41 -1.68 -7.22
C PHE A 78 4.06 -0.21 -7.21
N MET A 79 5.05 0.67 -7.08
CA MET A 79 4.79 2.10 -7.02
C MET A 79 5.54 2.83 -8.11
N ARG A 80 4.83 3.69 -8.84
CA ARG A 80 5.38 4.60 -9.85
C ARG A 80 5.16 6.02 -9.36
N GLY A 81 6.27 6.74 -9.15
CA GLY A 81 6.21 8.04 -8.54
C GLY A 81 6.28 7.95 -7.02
N LYS A 82 5.98 9.04 -6.35
CA LYS A 82 6.08 9.15 -4.90
C LYS A 82 4.70 9.39 -4.29
N ASN A 83 4.59 9.11 -3.00
CA ASN A 83 3.43 9.52 -2.21
C ASN A 83 3.71 10.90 -1.60
N ARG A 84 2.65 11.69 -1.47
CA ARG A 84 2.71 12.98 -0.82
C ARG A 84 1.95 12.91 0.51
N PRO A 85 2.60 13.19 1.66
CA PRO A 85 1.90 13.22 2.93
C PRO A 85 0.82 14.30 2.94
N LEU A 86 -0.31 14.01 3.59
CA LEU A 86 -1.41 14.95 3.77
C LEU A 86 -1.43 15.54 5.17
N GLU A 87 -0.43 15.21 5.99
CA GLU A 87 -0.27 15.74 7.35
C GLU A 87 1.06 16.45 7.50
#